data_c222749cb2f821fa3ce402b81d0deb6f
#
_entry.id   c222749cb2f821fa3ce402b81d0deb6f
#
_cell.length_a   1.000
_cell.length_b   1.000
_cell.length_c   1.000
_cell.angle_alpha   90.00
_cell.angle_beta   90.00
_cell.angle_gamma   90.00
#
_symmetry.space_group_name_H-M   'P 1'
#
loop_
_entity.id
_entity.type
_entity.pdbx_description
1 polymer ?
#
loop_
_entity_poly.entity_id
_entity_poly.type
_entity_poly.pdbx_seq_one_letter_code
_entity_poly.pdbx_strand_id
1 'polypeptide(L)'
;MTNPQTPADDAHPYLRAATAGIRHHARQAARTSAPADRIHLDVLHGHLTGLHLLMDRLADTTRPQHPAAGRHMASAHLRLWQAATSVHDAFHTLPAAEPTSSDSVCRPDRLPEGPSVLTICQRQLASGHAIRRKTTPADHGPRPARTA
;
A
#
# COMPACT_ATOMS: atom_id res chain seq x y z
N MET A 1 21.11 -19.72 -36.15
CA MET A 1 21.02 -18.46 -35.38
C MET A 1 20.11 -18.76 -34.21
N THR A 2 20.68 -19.14 -33.09
CA THR A 2 19.97 -19.40 -31.84
C THR A 2 19.60 -18.06 -31.21
N ASN A 3 18.29 -17.81 -31.12
CA ASN A 3 17.73 -16.69 -30.40
C ASN A 3 18.10 -16.85 -28.90
N PRO A 4 18.77 -15.92 -28.25
CA PRO A 4 19.02 -16.01 -26.82
C PRO A 4 17.65 -15.85 -26.13
N GLN A 5 17.10 -16.94 -25.62
CA GLN A 5 15.98 -16.89 -24.68
C GLN A 5 16.43 -16.06 -23.49
N THR A 6 15.86 -14.85 -23.39
CA THR A 6 15.96 -14.06 -22.18
C THR A 6 15.43 -14.93 -21.03
N PRO A 7 16.20 -15.21 -20.00
CA PRO A 7 15.75 -16.09 -18.94
C PRO A 7 14.46 -15.54 -18.34
N ALA A 8 13.50 -16.42 -18.06
CA ALA A 8 12.25 -16.07 -17.36
C ALA A 8 12.50 -15.39 -15.99
N ASP A 9 13.76 -15.40 -15.53
CA ASP A 9 14.24 -14.75 -14.33
C ASP A 9 14.30 -13.22 -14.40
N ASP A 10 14.26 -12.62 -15.60
CA ASP A 10 14.29 -11.15 -15.76
C ASP A 10 12.90 -10.49 -15.82
N ALA A 11 11.82 -11.28 -15.73
CA ALA A 11 10.49 -10.70 -15.67
C ALA A 11 10.27 -9.98 -14.33
N HIS A 12 9.86 -8.72 -14.41
CA HIS A 12 9.51 -7.88 -13.27
C HIS A 12 10.66 -7.65 -12.26
N PRO A 13 11.84 -7.18 -12.69
CA PRO A 13 13.02 -7.07 -11.84
C PRO A 13 12.80 -6.17 -10.62
N TYR A 14 12.03 -5.11 -10.76
CA TYR A 14 11.71 -4.18 -9.65
C TYR A 14 10.83 -4.82 -8.57
N LEU A 15 9.87 -5.66 -8.93
CA LEU A 15 9.06 -6.40 -7.95
C LEU A 15 9.90 -7.45 -7.21
N ARG A 16 10.83 -8.10 -7.91
CA ARG A 16 11.79 -9.03 -7.29
C ARG A 16 12.71 -8.31 -6.32
N ALA A 17 13.26 -7.16 -6.71
CA ALA A 17 14.10 -6.34 -5.87
C ALA A 17 13.35 -5.85 -4.61
N ALA A 18 12.11 -5.39 -4.76
CA ALA A 18 11.27 -5.01 -3.64
C ALA A 18 11.01 -6.17 -2.67
N THR A 19 10.71 -7.37 -3.21
CA THR A 19 10.54 -8.57 -2.40
C THR A 19 11.81 -8.96 -1.65
N ALA A 20 12.97 -8.89 -2.32
CA ALA A 20 14.27 -9.15 -1.69
C ALA A 20 14.58 -8.14 -0.58
N GLY A 21 14.27 -6.86 -0.80
CA GLY A 21 14.41 -5.79 0.18
C GLY A 21 13.55 -6.04 1.43
N ILE A 22 12.28 -6.40 1.26
CA ILE A 22 11.38 -6.73 2.37
C ILE A 22 11.91 -7.93 3.17
N ARG A 23 12.34 -8.99 2.49
CA ARG A 23 12.91 -10.19 3.15
C ARG A 23 14.18 -9.85 3.94
N HIS A 24 15.05 -9.00 3.37
CA HIS A 24 16.24 -8.53 4.06
C HIS A 24 15.86 -7.75 5.33
N HIS A 25 14.95 -6.79 5.21
CA HIS A 25 14.47 -5.98 6.32
C HIS A 25 13.83 -6.85 7.43
N ALA A 26 12.99 -7.82 7.07
CA ALA A 26 12.38 -8.73 8.03
C ALA A 26 13.43 -9.56 8.82
N ARG A 27 14.50 -10.01 8.14
CA ARG A 27 15.61 -10.70 8.83
C ARG A 27 16.37 -9.80 9.79
N GLN A 28 16.58 -8.53 9.41
CA GLN A 28 17.23 -7.56 10.31
C GLN A 28 16.36 -7.26 11.53
N ALA A 29 15.07 -7.02 11.32
CA ALA A 29 14.12 -6.77 12.41
C ALA A 29 14.07 -7.96 13.39
N ALA A 30 14.11 -9.19 12.90
CA ALA A 30 14.14 -10.40 13.73
C ALA A 30 15.42 -10.50 14.58
N ARG A 31 16.56 -9.98 14.10
CA ARG A 31 17.83 -9.99 14.84
C ARG A 31 17.89 -8.92 15.91
N THR A 32 17.33 -7.76 15.67
CA THR A 32 17.41 -6.61 16.59
C THR A 32 16.34 -6.63 17.65
N SER A 33 15.23 -7.33 17.42
CA SER A 33 14.04 -7.33 18.30
C SER A 33 13.56 -5.92 18.68
N ALA A 34 13.94 -4.92 17.90
CA ALA A 34 13.56 -3.55 18.16
C ALA A 34 12.09 -3.32 17.76
N PRO A 35 11.31 -2.57 18.56
CA PRO A 35 9.96 -2.19 18.19
C PRO A 35 9.98 -1.27 16.96
N ALA A 36 8.88 -1.24 16.20
CA ALA A 36 8.72 -0.30 15.11
C ALA A 36 8.67 1.14 15.63
N ASP A 37 9.31 2.04 14.93
CA ASP A 37 9.20 3.49 15.13
C ASP A 37 8.36 4.15 14.04
N ARG A 38 8.14 5.46 14.16
CA ARG A 38 7.36 6.23 13.17
C ARG A 38 7.98 6.23 11.78
N ILE A 39 9.31 6.27 11.68
CA ILE A 39 10.00 6.24 10.39
C ILE A 39 9.76 4.90 9.71
N HIS A 40 9.86 3.80 10.46
CA HIS A 40 9.56 2.47 9.97
C HIS A 40 8.13 2.36 9.43
N LEU A 41 7.15 2.86 10.20
CA LEU A 41 5.75 2.81 9.77
C LEU A 41 5.45 3.74 8.58
N ASP A 42 6.11 4.88 8.48
CA ASP A 42 5.97 5.78 7.34
C ASP A 42 6.45 5.12 6.03
N VAL A 43 7.61 4.49 6.06
CA VAL A 43 8.15 3.75 4.91
C VAL A 43 7.25 2.56 4.54
N LEU A 44 6.79 1.80 5.53
CA LEU A 44 5.90 0.66 5.33
C LEU A 44 4.55 1.10 4.73
N HIS A 45 3.98 2.20 5.22
CA HIS A 45 2.76 2.79 4.67
C HIS A 45 2.95 3.18 3.19
N GLY A 46 4.08 3.82 2.84
CA GLY A 46 4.41 4.15 1.46
C GLY A 46 4.47 2.92 0.56
N HIS A 47 5.04 1.82 1.06
CA HIS A 47 5.11 0.56 0.33
C HIS A 47 3.72 -0.05 0.10
N LEU A 48 2.88 -0.11 1.13
CA LEU A 48 1.51 -0.63 1.03
C LEU A 48 0.64 0.19 0.08
N THR A 49 0.75 1.53 0.11
CA THR A 49 0.02 2.40 -0.81
C THR A 49 0.50 2.24 -2.25
N GLY A 50 1.79 2.01 -2.48
CA GLY A 50 2.32 1.68 -3.81
C GLY A 50 1.77 0.36 -4.35
N LEU A 51 1.76 -0.69 -3.52
CA LEU A 51 1.17 -2.00 -3.88
C LEU A 51 -0.34 -1.90 -4.12
N HIS A 52 -1.06 -1.14 -3.32
CA HIS A 52 -2.48 -0.87 -3.49
C HIS A 52 -2.79 -0.29 -4.88
N LEU A 53 -2.06 0.74 -5.31
CA LEU A 53 -2.23 1.35 -6.62
C LEU A 53 -1.85 0.42 -7.78
N LEU A 54 -0.79 -0.37 -7.61
CA LEU A 54 -0.41 -1.38 -8.60
C LEU A 54 -1.49 -2.44 -8.75
N MET A 55 -2.03 -2.94 -7.63
CA MET A 55 -3.07 -3.97 -7.64
C MET A 55 -4.37 -3.46 -8.29
N ASP A 56 -4.72 -2.19 -8.09
CA ASP A 56 -5.83 -1.54 -8.75
C ASP A 56 -5.70 -1.56 -10.28
N ARG A 57 -4.54 -1.14 -10.80
CA ARG A 57 -4.26 -1.16 -12.24
C ARG A 57 -4.28 -2.57 -12.83
N LEU A 58 -3.69 -3.53 -12.12
CA LEU A 58 -3.70 -4.93 -12.56
C LEU A 58 -5.11 -5.52 -12.56
N ALA A 59 -5.95 -5.17 -11.60
CA ALA A 59 -7.34 -5.57 -11.58
C ALA A 59 -8.11 -5.06 -12.81
N ASP A 60 -7.93 -3.76 -13.15
CA ASP A 60 -8.60 -3.15 -14.29
C ASP A 60 -8.15 -3.77 -15.63
N THR A 61 -6.86 -3.99 -15.81
CA THR A 61 -6.31 -4.57 -17.05
C THR A 61 -6.59 -6.06 -17.21
N THR A 62 -6.75 -6.79 -16.12
CA THR A 62 -7.00 -8.24 -16.14
C THR A 62 -8.48 -8.57 -16.29
N ARG A 63 -9.36 -7.74 -15.75
CA ARG A 63 -10.82 -7.99 -15.69
C ARG A 63 -11.49 -8.27 -17.04
N PRO A 64 -11.15 -7.60 -18.15
CA PRO A 64 -11.81 -7.84 -19.44
C PRO A 64 -11.63 -9.26 -19.97
N GLN A 65 -10.44 -9.83 -19.80
CA GLN A 65 -10.11 -11.17 -20.31
C GLN A 65 -10.31 -12.27 -19.24
N HIS A 66 -10.09 -11.92 -17.98
CA HIS A 66 -10.13 -12.84 -16.84
C HIS A 66 -10.94 -12.25 -15.68
N PRO A 67 -12.28 -12.21 -15.79
CA PRO A 67 -13.14 -11.51 -14.80
C PRO A 67 -12.98 -12.03 -13.36
N ALA A 68 -12.78 -13.34 -13.18
CA ALA A 68 -12.59 -13.93 -11.86
C ALA A 68 -11.27 -13.47 -11.22
N ALA A 69 -10.17 -13.51 -11.98
CA ALA A 69 -8.87 -13.03 -11.51
C ALA A 69 -8.90 -11.53 -11.20
N GLY A 70 -9.53 -10.72 -12.05
CA GLY A 70 -9.71 -9.28 -11.82
C GLY A 70 -10.49 -8.97 -10.54
N ARG A 71 -11.51 -9.76 -10.20
CA ARG A 71 -12.22 -9.63 -8.91
C ARG A 71 -11.35 -9.93 -7.70
N HIS A 72 -10.52 -10.97 -7.77
CA HIS A 72 -9.57 -11.29 -6.69
C HIS A 72 -8.52 -10.20 -6.51
N MET A 73 -8.00 -9.62 -7.60
CA MET A 73 -7.07 -8.50 -7.55
C MET A 73 -7.72 -7.24 -6.97
N ALA A 74 -8.97 -6.95 -7.32
CA ALA A 74 -9.73 -5.84 -6.73
C ALA A 74 -9.98 -6.05 -5.23
N SER A 75 -10.22 -7.28 -4.79
CA SER A 75 -10.29 -7.61 -3.37
C SER A 75 -8.95 -7.42 -2.65
N ALA A 76 -7.83 -7.81 -3.28
CA ALA A 76 -6.50 -7.59 -2.74
C ALA A 76 -6.16 -6.10 -2.63
N HIS A 77 -6.52 -5.30 -3.65
CA HIS A 77 -6.40 -3.84 -3.63
C HIS A 77 -7.08 -3.22 -2.41
N LEU A 78 -8.33 -3.60 -2.11
CA LEU A 78 -9.06 -3.10 -0.94
C LEU A 78 -8.36 -3.50 0.38
N ARG A 79 -7.89 -4.74 0.49
CA ARG A 79 -7.20 -5.22 1.70
C ARG A 79 -5.86 -4.54 1.93
N LEU A 80 -5.13 -4.21 0.87
CA LEU A 80 -3.89 -3.44 0.97
C LEU A 80 -4.16 -2.02 1.46
N TRP A 81 -5.23 -1.38 1.00
CA TRP A 81 -5.65 -0.09 1.53
C TRP A 81 -6.04 -0.16 3.02
N GLN A 82 -6.78 -1.18 3.43
CA GLN A 82 -7.13 -1.40 4.84
C GLN A 82 -5.88 -1.62 5.70
N ALA A 83 -4.90 -2.37 5.21
CA ALA A 83 -3.62 -2.56 5.89
C ALA A 83 -2.85 -1.23 6.02
N ALA A 84 -2.81 -0.42 4.95
CA ALA A 84 -2.19 0.90 4.99
C ALA A 84 -2.88 1.82 6.01
N THR A 85 -4.21 1.79 6.08
CA THR A 85 -4.98 2.53 7.10
C THR A 85 -4.58 2.12 8.52
N SER A 86 -4.47 0.83 8.77
CA SER A 86 -4.04 0.33 10.10
C SER A 86 -2.61 0.76 10.45
N VAL A 87 -1.70 0.78 9.47
CA VAL A 87 -0.33 1.29 9.67
C VAL A 87 -0.33 2.80 9.92
N HIS A 88 -1.17 3.56 9.22
CA HIS A 88 -1.36 4.99 9.47
C HIS A 88 -1.84 5.26 10.91
N ASP A 89 -2.83 4.51 11.38
CA ASP A 89 -3.35 4.65 12.74
C ASP A 89 -2.28 4.28 13.78
N ALA A 90 -1.53 3.20 13.55
CA ALA A 90 -0.41 2.82 14.40
C ALA A 90 0.68 3.90 14.46
N PHE A 91 0.99 4.55 13.33
CA PHE A 91 1.93 5.67 13.28
C PHE A 91 1.52 6.80 14.24
N HIS A 92 0.24 7.13 14.33
CA HIS A 92 -0.26 8.19 15.20
C HIS A 92 -0.35 7.79 16.67
N THR A 93 -0.32 6.49 16.98
CA THR A 93 -0.28 6.00 18.38
C THR A 93 1.14 5.91 18.93
N LEU A 94 2.16 5.85 18.07
CA LEU A 94 3.55 5.84 18.52
C LEU A 94 4.01 7.22 18.98
N PRO A 95 4.87 7.31 20.01
CA PRO A 95 5.43 8.57 20.45
C PRO A 95 6.24 9.21 19.32
N ALA A 96 6.12 10.54 19.17
CA ALA A 96 7.00 11.29 18.30
C ALA A 96 8.40 11.29 18.92
N ALA A 97 9.42 10.92 18.15
CA ALA A 97 10.80 11.11 18.55
C ALA A 97 11.09 12.60 18.48
N GLU A 98 11.24 13.25 19.66
CA GLU A 98 11.47 14.69 19.85
C GLU A 98 10.33 15.64 19.35
N PRO A 99 9.97 16.65 20.14
CA PRO A 99 9.02 17.66 19.72
C PRO A 99 9.69 18.66 18.77
N THR A 100 9.89 18.28 17.51
CA THR A 100 10.01 19.30 16.48
C THR A 100 8.62 19.89 16.31
N SER A 101 8.49 21.09 16.90
CA SER A 101 7.32 21.94 16.83
C SER A 101 6.57 21.79 15.52
N SER A 102 5.33 21.41 15.62
CA SER A 102 4.22 21.68 14.72
C SER A 102 3.45 20.54 14.09
N ASP A 103 3.80 19.26 14.17
CA ASP A 103 3.14 18.26 13.32
C ASP A 103 2.48 17.06 13.99
N SER A 104 1.95 17.22 15.19
CA SER A 104 1.14 16.16 15.82
C SER A 104 -0.31 16.08 15.30
N VAL A 105 -0.72 16.96 14.39
CA VAL A 105 -2.07 16.98 13.83
C VAL A 105 -2.00 16.71 12.32
N CYS A 106 -2.62 15.63 11.86
CA CYS A 106 -2.89 15.43 10.43
C CYS A 106 -3.72 16.61 9.90
N ARG A 107 -3.07 17.55 9.26
CA ARG A 107 -3.73 18.66 8.57
C ARG A 107 -3.71 18.39 7.06
N PRO A 108 -4.83 17.94 6.48
CA PRO A 108 -4.90 17.64 5.05
C PRO A 108 -4.84 18.89 4.16
N ASP A 109 -5.01 20.07 4.72
CA ASP A 109 -5.08 21.37 4.04
C ASP A 109 -3.71 22.04 3.85
N ARG A 110 -2.64 21.53 4.45
CA ARG A 110 -1.28 22.02 4.24
C ARG A 110 -0.46 21.08 3.37
N LEU A 111 -0.28 21.47 2.11
CA LEU A 111 0.73 20.87 1.24
C LEU A 111 2.08 21.53 1.54
N PRO A 112 3.16 20.74 1.79
CA PRO A 112 4.50 21.31 1.89
C PRO A 112 4.92 21.91 0.54
N GLU A 113 5.54 23.08 0.55
CA GLU A 113 6.15 23.68 -0.63
C GLU A 113 7.37 22.86 -1.02
N GLY A 114 7.39 22.34 -2.25
CA GLY A 114 8.52 21.58 -2.82
C GLY A 114 8.09 20.34 -3.60
N PRO A 115 9.01 19.68 -4.37
CA PRO A 115 8.74 18.40 -5.00
C PRO A 115 8.51 17.37 -3.90
N SER A 116 7.33 16.87 -3.86
CA SER A 116 6.64 16.36 -2.70
C SER A 116 7.02 14.91 -2.40
N VAL A 117 7.71 14.69 -1.32
CA VAL A 117 7.48 13.48 -0.55
C VAL A 117 6.19 13.73 0.23
N LEU A 118 5.08 13.10 -0.19
CA LEU A 118 3.82 13.17 0.52
C LEU A 118 4.00 12.68 1.96
N THR A 119 3.47 13.41 2.93
CA THR A 119 3.39 12.90 4.31
C THR A 119 2.53 11.64 4.36
N ILE A 120 2.65 10.86 5.43
CA ILE A 120 1.82 9.66 5.61
C ILE A 120 0.32 9.99 5.55
N CYS A 121 -0.10 11.13 6.10
CA CYS A 121 -1.49 11.59 6.07
C CYS A 121 -1.97 11.96 4.66
N GLN A 122 -1.13 12.63 3.88
CA GLN A 122 -1.45 12.97 2.49
C GLN A 122 -1.55 11.72 1.61
N ARG A 123 -0.65 10.74 1.79
CA ARG A 123 -0.74 9.44 1.09
C ARG A 123 -2.01 8.69 1.46
N GLN A 124 -2.38 8.68 2.74
CA GLN A 124 -3.60 8.02 3.21
C GLN A 124 -4.85 8.66 2.60
N LEU A 125 -4.93 9.98 2.54
CA LEU A 125 -6.04 10.71 1.91
C LEU A 125 -6.12 10.42 0.40
N ALA A 126 -4.99 10.48 -0.31
CA ALA A 126 -4.94 10.20 -1.74
C ALA A 126 -5.41 8.76 -2.06
N SER A 127 -4.97 7.77 -1.27
CA SER A 127 -5.40 6.37 -1.39
C SER A 127 -6.89 6.21 -1.11
N GLY A 128 -7.42 6.89 -0.09
CA GLY A 128 -8.85 6.91 0.23
C GLY A 128 -9.72 7.51 -0.88
N HIS A 129 -9.22 8.50 -1.61
CA HIS A 129 -9.91 9.03 -2.79
C HIS A 129 -10.00 8.00 -3.93
N ALA A 130 -8.95 7.23 -4.17
CA ALA A 130 -8.96 6.17 -5.17
C ALA A 130 -10.01 5.10 -4.84
N ILE A 131 -10.10 4.67 -3.59
CA ILE A 131 -11.12 3.72 -3.12
C ILE A 131 -12.54 4.29 -3.30
N ARG A 132 -12.81 5.52 -2.88
CA ARG A 132 -14.13 6.13 -2.98
C ARG A 132 -14.64 6.31 -4.42
N ARG A 133 -13.75 6.47 -5.38
CA ARG A 133 -14.14 6.56 -6.80
C ARG A 133 -14.58 5.23 -7.39
N LYS A 134 -14.08 4.11 -6.86
CA LYS A 134 -14.24 2.78 -7.46
C LYS A 134 -15.17 1.86 -6.68
N THR A 135 -15.49 2.20 -5.44
CA THR A 135 -16.38 1.40 -4.60
C THR A 135 -17.68 2.15 -4.36
N THR A 136 -18.78 1.43 -4.49
CA THR A 136 -20.11 1.92 -4.10
C THR A 136 -20.39 1.55 -2.64
N PRO A 137 -21.35 2.21 -1.95
CA PRO A 137 -21.76 1.82 -0.61
C PRO A 137 -22.15 0.34 -0.50
N ALA A 138 -22.66 -0.27 -1.58
CA ALA A 138 -23.01 -1.68 -1.64
C ALA A 138 -21.81 -2.62 -1.56
N ASP A 139 -20.61 -2.16 -2.00
CA ASP A 139 -19.37 -2.95 -1.94
C ASP A 139 -18.85 -3.05 -0.51
N HIS A 140 -19.27 -2.14 0.37
CA HIS A 140 -18.88 -2.09 1.79
C HIS A 140 -19.88 -2.74 2.72
N GLY A 141 -21.09 -3.08 2.22
CA GLY A 141 -22.15 -3.71 2.99
C GLY A 141 -21.96 -5.23 3.15
N PRO A 142 -22.51 -5.84 4.20
CA PRO A 142 -22.58 -7.30 4.28
C PRO A 142 -23.36 -7.83 3.09
N ARG A 143 -22.77 -8.77 2.36
CA ARG A 143 -23.42 -9.42 1.22
C ARG A 143 -24.69 -10.11 1.71
N PRO A 144 -25.89 -9.81 1.19
CA PRO A 144 -27.10 -10.51 1.60
C PRO A 144 -26.91 -12.01 1.34
N ALA A 145 -27.18 -12.83 2.36
CA ALA A 145 -27.15 -14.27 2.22
C ALA A 145 -28.11 -14.65 1.08
N ARG A 146 -27.61 -15.35 0.07
CA ARG A 146 -28.45 -15.98 -0.95
C ARG A 146 -29.32 -17.01 -0.22
N THR A 147 -30.57 -16.69 -0.03
CA THR A 147 -31.59 -17.71 0.25
C THR A 147 -31.70 -18.61 -0.97
N ALA A 148 -31.36 -19.88 -0.77
CA ALA A 148 -31.56 -20.94 -1.76
C ALA A 148 -33.03 -21.19 -1.97
#